data_07d2085bc7faf787c3e844b0112e4b04
#
_entry.id   07d2085bc7faf787c3e844b0112e4b04
#
_cell.length_a   1.000
_cell.length_b   1.000
_cell.length_c   1.000
_cell.angle_alpha   90.00
_cell.angle_beta   90.00
_cell.angle_gamma   90.00
#
_symmetry.space_group_name_H-M   'P 1'
#
loop_
_entity.id
_entity.type
_entity.pdbx_description
1 polymer ?
#
loop_
_entity_poly.entity_id
_entity_poly.type
_entity_poly.pdbx_seq_one_letter_code
_entity_poly.pdbx_strand_id
1 'polypeptide(L)'
;MKKTILTVVLCVLTLNTALAQFDTAMFVSDVFLLDNYIKRQNNGINFKDTKTYRGTPYNNPNFLPGNIYKEGTLLADNIAIRYNAVADEMEVKQTLSSNDENARVLTKSQDIYVKIIEDIYVFVPYQGGVENGGYFQVIFEGGQIALYKKHIKEFIPEKKATSSITKTLPAVFKDKPVFYLVTKSGKFYQMPKSRSKKLKVFGEKQNQMKTFTKQYNLDLNKQEDLLTAVKYYDSL
;
A
#
# COMPACT_ATOMS: atom_id res chain seq x y z
N MET A 1 -35.82 40.36 34.76
CA MET A 1 -35.86 39.74 33.42
C MET A 1 -34.66 40.12 32.53
N LYS A 2 -34.22 41.39 32.38
CA LYS A 2 -33.07 41.74 31.51
C LYS A 2 -31.71 41.14 31.95
N LYS A 3 -31.46 41.03 33.27
CA LYS A 3 -30.22 40.48 33.81
C LYS A 3 -30.12 38.94 33.63
N THR A 4 -31.22 38.21 33.72
CA THR A 4 -31.27 36.75 33.50
C THR A 4 -31.06 36.40 32.02
N ILE A 5 -31.57 37.19 31.08
CA ILE A 5 -31.40 36.98 29.65
C ILE A 5 -29.92 37.21 29.25
N LEU A 6 -29.25 38.22 29.84
CA LEU A 6 -27.84 38.49 29.59
C LEU A 6 -26.94 37.37 30.07
N THR A 7 -27.23 36.73 31.20
CA THR A 7 -26.47 35.60 31.75
C THR A 7 -26.63 34.33 30.87
N VAL A 8 -27.83 34.09 30.36
CA VAL A 8 -28.07 32.92 29.45
C VAL A 8 -27.37 33.11 28.12
N VAL A 9 -27.36 34.32 27.56
CA VAL A 9 -26.65 34.63 26.30
C VAL A 9 -25.13 34.49 26.48
N LEU A 10 -24.58 34.91 27.62
CA LEU A 10 -23.15 34.74 27.91
C LEU A 10 -22.75 33.28 28.06
N CYS A 11 -23.59 32.44 28.70
CA CYS A 11 -23.34 30.98 28.83
C CYS A 11 -23.41 30.25 27.46
N VAL A 12 -24.29 30.68 26.54
CA VAL A 12 -24.37 30.08 25.19
C VAL A 12 -23.17 30.45 24.34
N LEU A 13 -22.62 31.64 24.50
CA LEU A 13 -21.40 32.09 23.78
C LEU A 13 -20.13 31.35 24.27
N THR A 14 -20.05 30.97 25.55
CA THR A 14 -18.90 30.20 26.07
C THR A 14 -18.94 28.72 25.72
N LEU A 15 -20.11 28.15 25.48
CA LEU A 15 -20.24 26.75 25.05
C LEU A 15 -19.73 26.50 23.63
N ASN A 16 -19.79 27.49 22.74
CA ASN A 16 -19.28 27.34 21.37
C ASN A 16 -17.74 27.40 21.28
N THR A 17 -17.06 27.98 22.25
CA THR A 17 -15.59 28.02 22.26
C THR A 17 -14.97 26.72 22.82
N ALA A 18 -15.70 25.93 23.61
CA ALA A 18 -15.24 24.67 24.17
C ALA A 18 -15.22 23.54 23.14
N LEU A 19 -16.07 23.57 22.12
CA LEU A 19 -16.09 22.55 21.06
C LEU A 19 -14.99 22.75 19.99
N ALA A 20 -14.44 23.97 19.87
CA ALA A 20 -13.35 24.24 18.92
C ALA A 20 -11.95 23.85 19.45
N GLN A 21 -11.81 23.63 20.77
CA GLN A 21 -10.52 23.23 21.37
C GLN A 21 -10.30 21.71 21.40
N PHE A 22 -11.34 20.90 21.19
CA PHE A 22 -11.20 19.44 21.24
C PHE A 22 -10.52 18.84 20.00
N ASP A 23 -10.62 19.49 18.84
CA ASP A 23 -10.10 18.96 17.58
C ASP A 23 -8.58 19.17 17.40
N THR A 24 -8.00 20.21 18.00
CA THR A 24 -6.57 20.51 17.84
C THR A 24 -5.66 19.70 18.76
N ALA A 25 -6.15 19.28 19.94
CA ALA A 25 -5.36 18.51 20.89
C ALA A 25 -5.20 17.04 20.46
N MET A 26 -6.19 16.44 19.81
CA MET A 26 -6.10 15.10 19.23
C MET A 26 -5.08 15.04 18.10
N PHE A 27 -5.07 16.06 17.23
CA PHE A 27 -4.17 16.13 16.07
C PHE A 27 -2.67 16.23 16.43
N VAL A 28 -2.34 16.89 17.54
CA VAL A 28 -0.95 17.03 18.00
C VAL A 28 -0.42 15.75 18.64
N SER A 29 -1.28 14.95 19.31
CA SER A 29 -0.86 13.69 19.92
C SER A 29 -0.59 12.59 18.89
N ASP A 30 -1.37 12.53 17.83
CA ASP A 30 -1.26 11.50 16.79
C ASP A 30 0.01 11.70 15.93
N VAL A 31 0.36 12.94 15.61
CA VAL A 31 1.62 13.28 14.92
C VAL A 31 2.83 12.94 15.80
N PHE A 32 2.75 13.16 17.11
CA PHE A 32 3.84 12.85 18.04
C PHE A 32 4.05 11.35 18.21
N LEU A 33 2.99 10.55 18.24
CA LEU A 33 3.07 9.09 18.28
C LEU A 33 3.69 8.55 16.98
N LEU A 34 3.39 9.16 15.85
CA LEU A 34 3.96 8.78 14.55
C LEU A 34 5.46 9.12 14.44
N ASP A 35 5.93 10.20 15.04
CA ASP A 35 7.34 10.64 14.97
C ASP A 35 8.31 9.57 15.45
N ASN A 36 7.93 8.70 16.40
CA ASN A 36 8.73 7.58 16.86
C ASN A 36 8.93 6.48 15.79
N TYR A 37 8.05 6.42 14.79
CA TYR A 37 8.05 5.42 13.71
C TYR A 37 8.51 5.98 12.37
N ILE A 38 8.92 7.26 12.32
CA ILE A 38 9.39 7.90 11.09
C ILE A 38 10.91 7.93 11.06
N LYS A 39 11.49 7.39 9.99
CA LYS A 39 12.90 7.60 9.66
C LYS A 39 13.06 8.83 8.78
N ARG A 40 14.10 9.63 9.03
CA ARG A 40 14.52 10.64 8.06
C ARG A 40 15.01 9.92 6.81
N GLN A 41 14.47 10.33 5.68
CA GLN A 41 14.86 9.82 4.37
C GLN A 41 16.32 10.21 4.10
N ASN A 42 17.27 9.28 4.26
CA ASN A 42 18.67 9.57 3.99
C ASN A 42 19.27 8.77 2.82
N ASN A 43 18.58 7.76 2.27
CA ASN A 43 19.16 6.89 1.25
C ASN A 43 18.16 6.41 0.19
N GLY A 44 17.11 7.16 -0.10
CA GLY A 44 16.31 6.90 -1.29
C GLY A 44 17.23 6.98 -2.53
N ILE A 45 17.04 6.08 -3.48
CA ILE A 45 17.68 6.23 -4.80
C ILE A 45 17.23 7.59 -5.31
N ASN A 46 18.16 8.55 -5.29
CA ASN A 46 17.91 9.90 -5.77
C ASN A 46 17.78 9.79 -7.28
N PHE A 47 16.60 9.40 -7.76
CA PHE A 47 16.26 9.52 -9.16
C PHE A 47 16.29 11.01 -9.44
N LYS A 48 17.42 11.50 -9.96
CA LYS A 48 17.46 12.84 -10.54
C LYS A 48 16.22 12.92 -11.42
N ASP A 49 15.36 13.88 -11.14
CA ASP A 49 14.18 14.17 -11.95
C ASP A 49 14.63 14.60 -13.34
N THR A 50 15.13 13.62 -14.07
CA THR A 50 15.46 13.79 -15.47
C THR A 50 14.15 13.59 -16.19
N LYS A 51 13.58 14.63 -16.75
CA LYS A 51 12.38 14.67 -17.61
C LYS A 51 12.40 13.63 -18.76
N THR A 52 13.25 12.63 -18.69
CA THR A 52 13.62 11.69 -19.74
C THR A 52 13.13 10.27 -19.52
N TYR A 53 12.47 9.94 -18.40
CA TYR A 53 11.88 8.62 -18.18
C TYR A 53 10.35 8.63 -18.25
N ARG A 54 9.74 7.49 -18.58
CA ARG A 54 8.31 7.27 -18.56
C ARG A 54 7.92 6.44 -17.33
N GLY A 55 6.71 6.69 -16.82
CA GLY A 55 6.22 6.03 -15.62
C GLY A 55 6.74 6.68 -14.33
N THR A 56 6.65 5.96 -13.23
CA THR A 56 6.98 6.48 -11.89
C THR A 56 7.50 5.36 -11.00
N PRO A 57 8.41 5.62 -10.05
CA PRO A 57 8.86 4.64 -9.05
C PRO A 57 7.76 4.29 -8.05
N TYR A 58 6.72 5.09 -7.96
CA TYR A 58 5.62 4.94 -7.01
C TYR A 58 4.52 4.03 -7.55
N ASN A 59 3.78 3.38 -6.64
CA ASN A 59 2.53 2.69 -7.00
C ASN A 59 1.49 3.69 -7.53
N ASN A 60 1.33 4.82 -6.82
CA ASN A 60 0.62 6.00 -7.30
C ASN A 60 1.60 7.19 -7.24
N PRO A 61 1.72 8.01 -8.30
CA PRO A 61 2.65 9.15 -8.30
C PRO A 61 2.30 10.23 -7.27
N ASN A 62 1.01 10.33 -6.91
CA ASN A 62 0.51 11.30 -5.96
C ASN A 62 0.43 10.71 -4.56
N PHE A 63 0.60 11.55 -3.55
CA PHE A 63 0.18 11.24 -2.19
C PHE A 63 -1.33 11.10 -2.13
N LEU A 64 -1.80 10.11 -1.39
CA LEU A 64 -3.21 9.82 -1.18
C LEU A 64 -3.52 9.87 0.32
N PRO A 65 -4.77 10.16 0.70
CA PRO A 65 -5.17 10.08 2.11
C PRO A 65 -5.09 8.64 2.60
N GLY A 66 -4.61 8.48 3.82
CA GLY A 66 -4.49 7.17 4.43
C GLY A 66 -4.29 7.22 5.93
N ASN A 67 -4.34 6.06 6.53
CA ASN A 67 -4.26 5.85 7.98
C ASN A 67 -3.15 4.86 8.30
N ILE A 68 -2.53 5.03 9.45
CA ILE A 68 -1.49 4.12 9.96
C ILE A 68 -1.99 3.51 11.27
N TYR A 69 -1.81 2.22 11.40
CA TYR A 69 -2.24 1.44 12.57
C TYR A 69 -1.06 0.67 13.13
N LYS A 70 -1.03 0.52 14.45
CA LYS A 70 -0.12 -0.40 15.15
C LYS A 70 -0.93 -1.36 16.01
N GLU A 71 -0.75 -2.67 15.81
CA GLU A 71 -1.46 -3.71 16.56
C GLU A 71 -2.99 -3.48 16.61
N GLY A 72 -3.57 -2.97 15.50
CA GLY A 72 -4.98 -2.64 15.39
C GLY A 72 -5.39 -1.28 15.97
N THR A 73 -4.50 -0.57 16.64
CA THR A 73 -4.75 0.79 17.16
C THR A 73 -4.38 1.83 16.12
N LEU A 74 -5.24 2.81 15.90
CA LEU A 74 -4.99 3.93 15.00
C LEU A 74 -3.85 4.80 15.55
N LEU A 75 -2.74 4.96 14.80
CA LEU A 75 -1.62 5.83 15.14
C LEU A 75 -1.72 7.19 14.46
N ALA A 76 -2.18 7.22 13.22
CA ALA A 76 -2.35 8.46 12.46
C ALA A 76 -3.52 8.31 11.51
N ASP A 77 -4.36 9.35 11.46
CA ASP A 77 -5.55 9.42 10.64
C ASP A 77 -5.42 10.48 9.56
N ASN A 78 -5.96 10.19 8.39
CA ASN A 78 -6.09 11.11 7.25
C ASN A 78 -4.78 11.86 6.89
N ILE A 79 -3.65 11.20 7.02
CA ILE A 79 -2.36 11.72 6.60
C ILE A 79 -2.11 11.42 5.11
N ALA A 80 -1.20 12.16 4.50
CA ALA A 80 -0.82 11.92 3.10
C ALA A 80 0.23 10.82 3.00
N ILE A 81 -0.08 9.75 2.27
CA ILE A 81 0.77 8.57 2.13
C ILE A 81 1.02 8.26 0.66
N ARG A 82 2.23 7.80 0.35
CA ARG A 82 2.62 7.33 -0.98
C ARG A 82 3.55 6.13 -0.86
N TYR A 83 3.29 5.08 -1.63
CA TYR A 83 4.15 3.91 -1.66
C TYR A 83 5.17 4.00 -2.79
N ASN A 84 6.46 4.04 -2.42
CA ASN A 84 7.59 3.94 -3.34
C ASN A 84 7.91 2.44 -3.56
N ALA A 85 7.48 1.90 -4.69
CA ALA A 85 7.62 0.48 -5.00
C ALA A 85 9.04 0.09 -5.47
N VAL A 86 9.90 1.06 -5.78
CA VAL A 86 11.32 0.81 -6.10
C VAL A 86 12.14 0.71 -4.82
N ALA A 87 11.99 1.67 -3.91
CA ALA A 87 12.67 1.67 -2.62
C ALA A 87 11.99 0.71 -1.60
N ASP A 88 10.76 0.26 -1.91
CA ASP A 88 9.90 -0.50 -1.00
C ASP A 88 9.67 0.25 0.32
N GLU A 89 9.24 1.50 0.22
CA GLU A 89 9.08 2.43 1.36
C GLU A 89 7.72 3.12 1.34
N MET A 90 7.13 3.31 2.52
CA MET A 90 5.96 4.16 2.71
C MET A 90 6.43 5.57 3.04
N GLU A 91 6.22 6.50 2.11
CA GLU A 91 6.46 7.92 2.32
C GLU A 91 5.21 8.56 2.93
N VAL A 92 5.40 9.35 3.96
CA VAL A 92 4.32 10.00 4.72
C VAL A 92 4.61 11.48 4.88
N LYS A 93 3.55 12.31 4.78
CA LYS A 93 3.58 13.73 5.13
C LYS A 93 2.29 14.11 5.82
N GLN A 94 2.28 15.20 6.55
CA GLN A 94 1.20 15.58 7.45
C GLN A 94 -0.15 15.75 6.71
N THR A 95 -0.15 16.45 5.58
CA THR A 95 -1.36 16.70 4.78
C THR A 95 -1.06 16.60 3.29
N LEU A 96 -2.08 16.45 2.46
CA LEU A 96 -1.92 16.45 1.00
C LEU A 96 -1.32 17.77 0.47
N SER A 97 -1.61 18.88 1.13
CA SER A 97 -1.09 20.22 0.77
C SER A 97 0.34 20.50 1.26
N SER A 98 0.88 19.69 2.18
CA SER A 98 2.27 19.84 2.63
C SER A 98 3.23 19.65 1.45
N ASN A 99 4.40 20.33 1.48
CA ASN A 99 5.43 20.13 0.46
C ASN A 99 5.93 18.69 0.47
N ASP A 100 6.17 18.10 -0.71
CA ASP A 100 6.71 16.76 -0.87
C ASP A 100 8.12 16.59 -0.27
N GLU A 101 8.89 17.66 -0.19
CA GLU A 101 10.20 17.70 0.50
C GLU A 101 10.10 17.40 2.00
N ASN A 102 8.93 17.60 2.60
CA ASN A 102 8.66 17.27 4.00
C ASN A 102 8.28 15.81 4.20
N ALA A 103 8.18 15.02 3.13
CA ALA A 103 7.88 13.61 3.24
C ALA A 103 8.99 12.87 4.02
N ARG A 104 8.57 11.95 4.86
CA ARG A 104 9.43 11.08 5.67
C ARG A 104 9.10 9.63 5.38
N VAL A 105 10.00 8.72 5.71
CA VAL A 105 9.82 7.30 5.50
C VAL A 105 9.37 6.62 6.77
N LEU A 106 8.26 5.90 6.70
CA LEU A 106 7.74 5.09 7.80
C LEU A 106 8.71 3.93 8.11
N THR A 107 8.99 3.71 9.38
CA THR A 107 9.82 2.58 9.83
C THR A 107 9.12 1.27 9.48
N LYS A 108 9.84 0.34 8.86
CA LYS A 108 9.35 -1.00 8.56
C LYS A 108 9.18 -1.80 9.84
N SER A 109 7.96 -2.18 10.16
CA SER A 109 7.62 -3.02 11.32
C SER A 109 6.45 -3.93 10.99
N GLN A 110 6.48 -5.16 11.51
CA GLN A 110 5.38 -6.13 11.36
C GLN A 110 4.13 -5.71 12.13
N ASP A 111 4.28 -4.92 13.17
CA ASP A 111 3.19 -4.46 14.02
C ASP A 111 2.43 -3.29 13.39
N ILE A 112 2.99 -2.71 12.30
CA ILE A 112 2.41 -1.55 11.62
C ILE A 112 1.83 -1.97 10.28
N TYR A 113 0.58 -1.60 10.05
CA TYR A 113 -0.01 -1.66 8.72
C TYR A 113 -0.53 -0.28 8.30
N VAL A 114 -0.59 -0.09 6.99
CA VAL A 114 -0.97 1.18 6.37
C VAL A 114 -2.21 0.96 5.51
N LYS A 115 -3.22 1.80 5.69
CA LYS A 115 -4.39 1.84 4.80
C LYS A 115 -4.30 3.11 3.96
N ILE A 116 -4.18 2.97 2.63
CA ILE A 116 -4.21 4.07 1.66
C ILE A 116 -5.53 3.98 0.91
N ILE A 117 -6.45 4.92 1.18
CA ILE A 117 -7.85 4.83 0.74
C ILE A 117 -8.45 3.50 1.22
N GLU A 118 -8.62 2.51 0.35
CA GLU A 118 -9.13 1.18 0.70
C GLU A 118 -8.06 0.08 0.67
N ASP A 119 -6.88 0.39 0.14
CA ASP A 119 -5.78 -0.57 0.02
C ASP A 119 -5.01 -0.73 1.33
N ILE A 120 -4.92 -1.94 1.83
CA ILE A 120 -4.17 -2.27 3.04
C ILE A 120 -2.79 -2.79 2.66
N TYR A 121 -1.76 -2.25 3.30
CA TYR A 121 -0.37 -2.66 3.14
C TYR A 121 0.20 -3.13 4.48
N VAL A 122 0.82 -4.30 4.46
CA VAL A 122 1.53 -4.90 5.61
C VAL A 122 3.00 -5.06 5.29
N PHE A 123 3.86 -4.91 6.30
CA PHE A 123 5.28 -5.23 6.16
C PHE A 123 5.51 -6.70 6.51
N VAL A 124 6.12 -7.43 5.59
CA VAL A 124 6.56 -8.83 5.81
C VAL A 124 8.08 -8.84 5.78
N PRO A 125 8.77 -9.26 6.86
CA PRO A 125 10.21 -9.43 6.83
C PRO A 125 10.60 -10.61 5.94
N TYR A 126 11.91 -10.75 5.69
CA TYR A 126 12.44 -11.92 4.99
C TYR A 126 12.12 -13.20 5.76
N GLN A 127 11.14 -13.96 5.29
CA GLN A 127 10.79 -15.29 5.83
C GLN A 127 9.83 -16.06 4.89
N GLY A 128 9.75 -17.38 5.10
CA GLY A 128 8.61 -18.18 4.63
C GLY A 128 8.36 -18.23 3.13
N GLY A 129 9.39 -18.14 2.27
CA GLY A 129 9.25 -18.20 0.82
C GLY A 129 9.22 -16.84 0.12
N VAL A 130 9.48 -15.75 0.84
CA VAL A 130 9.69 -14.40 0.29
C VAL A 130 11.18 -14.10 0.30
N GLU A 131 11.79 -13.98 -0.88
CA GLU A 131 13.25 -13.77 -0.99
C GLU A 131 13.74 -12.45 -0.41
N ASN A 132 12.92 -11.40 -0.40
CA ASN A 132 13.33 -10.06 0.00
C ASN A 132 12.32 -9.32 0.88
N GLY A 133 11.47 -9.94 1.64
CA GLY A 133 10.54 -9.24 2.52
C GLY A 133 9.88 -7.98 1.90
N GLY A 134 9.46 -7.04 2.73
CA GLY A 134 8.97 -5.73 2.32
C GLY A 134 7.48 -5.51 2.48
N TYR A 135 6.95 -4.46 1.83
CA TYR A 135 5.52 -4.16 1.87
C TYR A 135 4.73 -5.00 0.86
N PHE A 136 3.60 -5.53 1.31
CA PHE A 136 2.63 -6.25 0.49
C PHE A 136 1.26 -5.61 0.63
N GLN A 137 0.57 -5.44 -0.49
CA GLN A 137 -0.84 -5.09 -0.51
C GLN A 137 -1.66 -6.35 -0.22
N VAL A 138 -2.55 -6.28 0.74
CA VAL A 138 -3.51 -7.34 1.06
C VAL A 138 -4.67 -7.23 0.09
N ILE A 139 -4.83 -8.21 -0.80
CA ILE A 139 -5.93 -8.26 -1.76
C ILE A 139 -7.13 -9.01 -1.17
N PHE A 140 -6.83 -10.04 -0.38
CA PHE A 140 -7.85 -10.87 0.25
C PHE A 140 -7.27 -11.60 1.47
N GLU A 141 -8.05 -11.64 2.54
CA GLU A 141 -7.80 -12.49 3.71
C GLU A 141 -9.01 -13.40 3.94
N GLY A 142 -8.82 -14.70 3.70
CA GLY A 142 -9.85 -15.72 3.89
C GLY A 142 -9.68 -16.52 5.16
N GLY A 143 -10.55 -17.53 5.30
CA GLY A 143 -10.53 -18.48 6.42
C GLY A 143 -9.34 -19.43 6.40
N GLN A 144 -8.88 -19.85 5.21
CA GLN A 144 -7.81 -20.82 5.02
C GLN A 144 -6.58 -20.20 4.37
N ILE A 145 -6.77 -19.24 3.48
CA ILE A 145 -5.71 -18.65 2.67
C ILE A 145 -5.93 -17.14 2.45
N ALA A 146 -4.83 -16.41 2.22
CA ALA A 146 -4.86 -15.03 1.81
C ALA A 146 -4.18 -14.84 0.44
N LEU A 147 -4.54 -13.76 -0.25
CA LEU A 147 -3.91 -13.31 -1.49
C LEU A 147 -3.23 -11.97 -1.26
N TYR A 148 -1.92 -11.95 -1.39
CA TYR A 148 -1.11 -10.75 -1.26
C TYR A 148 -0.47 -10.39 -2.59
N LYS A 149 -0.24 -9.08 -2.80
CA LYS A 149 0.39 -8.53 -3.99
C LYS A 149 1.61 -7.70 -3.58
N LYS A 150 2.76 -8.04 -4.15
CA LYS A 150 3.96 -7.20 -4.07
C LYS A 150 4.02 -6.33 -5.32
N HIS A 151 4.02 -5.02 -5.13
CA HIS A 151 4.26 -4.08 -6.20
C HIS A 151 5.76 -4.04 -6.48
N ILE A 152 6.14 -4.32 -7.71
CA ILE A 152 7.53 -4.25 -8.18
C ILE A 152 7.56 -3.30 -9.37
N LYS A 153 8.47 -2.34 -9.34
CA LYS A 153 8.79 -1.44 -10.45
C LYS A 153 10.19 -1.77 -10.96
N GLU A 154 10.29 -2.19 -12.21
CA GLU A 154 11.57 -2.39 -12.88
C GLU A 154 11.96 -1.13 -13.63
N PHE A 155 13.14 -0.59 -13.32
CA PHE A 155 13.71 0.50 -14.09
C PHE A 155 14.48 -0.07 -15.29
N ILE A 156 14.04 0.28 -16.50
CA ILE A 156 14.70 -0.07 -17.75
C ILE A 156 15.37 1.22 -18.25
N PRO A 157 16.73 1.25 -18.36
CA PRO A 157 17.44 2.44 -18.78
C PRO A 157 17.17 2.80 -20.23
N GLU A 158 17.45 4.04 -20.60
CA GLU A 158 17.39 4.53 -21.98
C GLU A 158 18.22 3.64 -22.90
N LYS A 159 17.65 3.31 -24.04
CA LYS A 159 18.36 2.65 -25.15
C LYS A 159 18.48 3.63 -26.32
N LYS A 160 19.69 4.16 -26.54
CA LYS A 160 19.98 5.07 -27.63
C LYS A 160 19.83 4.37 -28.99
N ALA A 161 19.43 5.12 -30.00
CA ALA A 161 19.45 4.67 -31.38
C ALA A 161 20.87 4.24 -31.79
N THR A 162 20.97 3.08 -32.42
CA THR A 162 22.28 2.56 -32.94
C THR A 162 22.43 2.74 -34.43
N SER A 163 21.40 3.23 -35.10
CA SER A 163 21.42 3.54 -36.56
C SER A 163 20.37 4.61 -36.85
N SER A 164 20.42 5.19 -38.06
CA SER A 164 19.40 6.14 -38.55
C SER A 164 18.00 5.59 -38.68
N ILE A 165 17.83 4.25 -38.67
CA ILE A 165 16.54 3.56 -38.80
C ILE A 165 15.95 3.27 -37.41
N THR A 166 16.78 3.18 -36.36
CA THR A 166 16.31 2.89 -34.98
C THR A 166 16.00 4.18 -34.25
N LYS A 167 14.99 4.13 -33.36
CA LYS A 167 14.65 5.25 -32.49
C LYS A 167 15.21 5.05 -31.09
N THR A 168 15.64 6.14 -30.48
CA THR A 168 15.98 6.15 -29.05
C THR A 168 14.73 5.82 -28.23
N LEU A 169 14.83 4.84 -27.33
CA LEU A 169 13.78 4.47 -26.39
C LEU A 169 14.12 5.11 -25.04
N PRO A 170 13.25 5.97 -24.50
CA PRO A 170 13.50 6.60 -23.20
C PRO A 170 13.54 5.56 -22.08
N ALA A 171 14.18 5.90 -20.98
CA ALA A 171 14.09 5.10 -19.76
C ALA A 171 12.63 4.95 -19.30
N VAL A 172 12.28 3.82 -18.66
CA VAL A 172 10.91 3.54 -18.23
C VAL A 172 10.89 2.76 -16.92
N PHE A 173 9.96 3.13 -16.03
CA PHE A 173 9.53 2.28 -14.91
C PHE A 173 8.39 1.39 -15.38
N LYS A 174 8.60 0.08 -15.33
CA LYS A 174 7.63 -0.92 -15.74
C LYS A 174 7.07 -1.67 -14.55
N ASP A 175 5.74 -1.73 -14.46
CA ASP A 175 5.06 -2.53 -13.44
C ASP A 175 5.26 -4.02 -13.67
N LYS A 176 5.68 -4.72 -12.62
CA LYS A 176 5.84 -6.18 -12.59
C LYS A 176 5.30 -6.74 -11.27
N PRO A 177 4.01 -6.58 -10.97
CA PRO A 177 3.44 -7.07 -9.72
C PRO A 177 3.59 -8.58 -9.62
N VAL A 178 3.82 -9.07 -8.41
CA VAL A 178 3.90 -10.48 -8.07
C VAL A 178 2.84 -10.79 -7.02
N PHE A 179 2.07 -11.86 -7.26
CA PHE A 179 1.06 -12.33 -6.33
C PHE A 179 1.59 -13.51 -5.52
N TYR A 180 1.12 -13.59 -4.27
CA TYR A 180 1.45 -14.65 -3.33
C TYR A 180 0.17 -15.20 -2.70
N LEU A 181 0.07 -16.52 -2.62
CA LEU A 181 -0.86 -17.18 -1.71
C LEU A 181 -0.18 -17.31 -0.35
N VAL A 182 -0.87 -16.90 0.70
CA VAL A 182 -0.34 -16.93 2.06
C VAL A 182 -1.22 -17.82 2.91
N THR A 183 -0.62 -18.86 3.50
CA THR A 183 -1.33 -19.78 4.38
C THR A 183 -1.53 -19.20 5.78
N LYS A 184 -2.42 -19.76 6.57
CA LYS A 184 -2.60 -19.39 7.98
C LYS A 184 -1.34 -19.56 8.83
N SER A 185 -0.42 -20.43 8.43
CA SER A 185 0.89 -20.57 9.09
C SER A 185 1.90 -19.50 8.67
N GLY A 186 1.49 -18.51 7.87
CA GLY A 186 2.38 -17.43 7.41
C GLY A 186 3.34 -17.84 6.29
N LYS A 187 3.10 -18.99 5.62
CA LYS A 187 3.94 -19.42 4.50
C LYS A 187 3.48 -18.79 3.20
N PHE A 188 4.43 -18.21 2.47
CA PHE A 188 4.21 -17.54 1.20
C PHE A 188 4.51 -18.45 0.01
N TYR A 189 3.58 -18.53 -0.93
CA TYR A 189 3.74 -19.25 -2.20
C TYR A 189 3.60 -18.25 -3.34
N GLN A 190 4.71 -17.95 -4.00
CA GLN A 190 4.70 -17.06 -5.15
C GLN A 190 3.91 -17.68 -6.31
N MET A 191 2.98 -16.89 -6.88
CA MET A 191 2.22 -17.31 -8.05
C MET A 191 3.12 -17.35 -9.29
N PRO A 192 3.28 -18.51 -9.93
CA PRO A 192 4.09 -18.65 -11.14
C PRO A 192 3.49 -17.85 -12.31
N LYS A 193 4.31 -17.47 -13.28
CA LYS A 193 3.83 -16.79 -14.50
C LYS A 193 2.99 -17.70 -15.40
N SER A 194 3.35 -18.98 -15.51
CA SER A 194 2.65 -19.96 -16.36
C SER A 194 1.32 -20.40 -15.75
N ARG A 195 0.24 -20.41 -16.53
CA ARG A 195 -1.11 -20.83 -16.10
C ARG A 195 -1.11 -22.25 -15.50
N SER A 196 -0.45 -23.22 -16.16
CA SER A 196 -0.41 -24.60 -15.69
C SER A 196 0.32 -24.74 -14.35
N LYS A 197 1.39 -23.95 -14.13
CA LYS A 197 2.11 -23.93 -12.86
C LYS A 197 1.33 -23.20 -11.77
N LYS A 198 0.52 -22.17 -12.11
CA LYS A 198 -0.37 -21.50 -11.15
C LYS A 198 -1.37 -22.46 -10.50
N LEU A 199 -1.97 -23.35 -11.29
CA LEU A 199 -2.91 -24.34 -10.78
C LEU A 199 -2.24 -25.34 -9.81
N LYS A 200 -0.94 -25.62 -9.98
CA LYS A 200 -0.19 -26.52 -9.07
C LYS A 200 -0.03 -25.95 -7.66
N VAL A 201 -0.08 -24.61 -7.50
CA VAL A 201 0.02 -23.95 -6.20
C VAL A 201 -1.15 -24.32 -5.28
N PHE A 202 -2.29 -24.72 -5.84
CA PHE A 202 -3.46 -25.17 -5.09
C PHE A 202 -3.40 -26.63 -4.59
N GLY A 203 -2.25 -27.30 -4.78
CA GLY A 203 -1.98 -28.63 -4.21
C GLY A 203 -3.03 -29.66 -4.59
N GLU A 204 -3.54 -30.38 -3.61
CA GLU A 204 -4.52 -31.47 -3.78
C GLU A 204 -5.83 -31.01 -4.45
N LYS A 205 -6.21 -29.75 -4.30
CA LYS A 205 -7.42 -29.17 -4.91
C LYS A 205 -7.19 -28.71 -6.36
N GLN A 206 -6.01 -28.97 -6.96
CA GLN A 206 -5.67 -28.53 -8.31
C GLN A 206 -6.72 -28.89 -9.36
N ASN A 207 -7.29 -30.10 -9.32
CA ASN A 207 -8.29 -30.53 -10.30
C ASN A 207 -9.61 -29.77 -10.15
N GLN A 208 -10.06 -29.52 -8.92
CA GLN A 208 -11.24 -28.71 -8.65
C GLN A 208 -11.05 -27.29 -9.15
N MET A 209 -9.88 -26.69 -8.85
CA MET A 209 -9.51 -25.36 -9.32
C MET A 209 -9.42 -25.27 -10.86
N LYS A 210 -8.91 -26.32 -11.52
CA LYS A 210 -8.87 -26.40 -12.97
C LYS A 210 -10.27 -26.42 -13.58
N THR A 211 -11.17 -27.20 -13.00
CA THR A 211 -12.59 -27.26 -13.45
C THR A 211 -13.26 -25.92 -13.25
N PHE A 212 -13.15 -25.32 -12.07
CA PHE A 212 -13.74 -24.02 -11.77
C PHE A 212 -13.22 -22.92 -12.68
N THR A 213 -11.89 -22.78 -12.83
CA THR A 213 -11.31 -21.74 -13.69
C THR A 213 -11.68 -21.91 -15.17
N LYS A 214 -11.87 -23.15 -15.63
CA LYS A 214 -12.35 -23.41 -16.98
C LYS A 214 -13.82 -23.06 -17.14
N GLN A 215 -14.67 -23.47 -16.20
CA GLN A 215 -16.12 -23.21 -16.21
C GLN A 215 -16.43 -21.72 -16.27
N TYR A 216 -15.72 -20.90 -15.48
CA TYR A 216 -15.91 -19.45 -15.41
C TYR A 216 -14.97 -18.65 -16.34
N ASN A 217 -14.22 -19.34 -17.20
CA ASN A 217 -13.25 -18.74 -18.15
C ASN A 217 -12.28 -17.74 -17.49
N LEU A 218 -11.77 -18.06 -16.29
CA LEU A 218 -10.90 -17.18 -15.53
C LEU A 218 -9.48 -17.15 -16.10
N ASP A 219 -8.94 -15.95 -16.28
CA ASP A 219 -7.53 -15.72 -16.57
C ASP A 219 -6.77 -15.40 -15.30
N LEU A 220 -6.08 -16.38 -14.73
CA LEU A 220 -5.29 -16.22 -13.50
C LEU A 220 -4.12 -15.23 -13.60
N ASN A 221 -3.92 -14.56 -14.75
CA ASN A 221 -3.00 -13.44 -14.88
C ASN A 221 -3.65 -12.10 -14.53
N LYS A 222 -4.99 -12.03 -14.54
CA LYS A 222 -5.75 -10.87 -14.12
C LYS A 222 -6.02 -10.96 -12.62
N GLN A 223 -5.87 -9.86 -11.91
CA GLN A 223 -6.04 -9.81 -10.46
C GLN A 223 -7.45 -10.21 -10.03
N GLU A 224 -8.48 -9.72 -10.71
CA GLU A 224 -9.89 -9.99 -10.38
C GLU A 224 -10.24 -11.48 -10.55
N ASP A 225 -9.77 -12.09 -11.64
CA ASP A 225 -9.99 -13.51 -11.91
C ASP A 225 -9.22 -14.40 -10.93
N LEU A 226 -7.98 -14.00 -10.58
CA LEU A 226 -7.19 -14.67 -9.57
C LEU A 226 -7.85 -14.57 -8.19
N LEU A 227 -8.35 -13.38 -7.83
CA LEU A 227 -9.10 -13.18 -6.58
C LEU A 227 -10.35 -14.08 -6.52
N THR A 228 -11.10 -14.15 -7.61
CA THR A 228 -12.28 -15.03 -7.73
C THR A 228 -11.88 -16.50 -7.52
N ALA A 229 -10.80 -16.93 -8.14
CA ALA A 229 -10.30 -18.29 -7.96
C ALA A 229 -9.83 -18.57 -6.52
N VAL A 230 -9.15 -17.62 -5.88
CA VAL A 230 -8.68 -17.75 -4.49
C VAL A 230 -9.84 -17.79 -3.51
N LYS A 231 -10.87 -16.96 -3.70
CA LYS A 231 -12.10 -17.01 -2.87
C LYS A 231 -12.80 -18.37 -2.97
N TYR A 232 -12.87 -18.93 -4.18
CA TYR A 232 -13.41 -20.28 -4.37
C TYR A 232 -12.55 -21.33 -3.64
N TYR A 233 -11.23 -21.25 -3.79
CA TYR A 233 -10.32 -22.17 -3.08
C TYR A 233 -10.46 -22.09 -1.57
N ASP A 234 -10.63 -20.89 -1.01
CA ASP A 234 -10.84 -20.66 0.42
C ASP A 234 -12.14 -21.28 0.93
N SER A 235 -13.15 -21.41 0.06
CA SER A 235 -14.47 -22.00 0.40
C SER A 235 -14.50 -23.53 0.33
N LEU A 236 -13.46 -24.18 -0.21
CA LEU A 236 -13.35 -25.63 -0.32
C LEU A 236 -12.83 -26.26 0.98
#